data_2d3e651f93899348fbbf2dc9debd6238
#
_entry.id   2d3e651f93899348fbbf2dc9debd6238
#
_cell.length_a   1.000
_cell.length_b   1.000
_cell.length_c   1.000
_cell.angle_alpha   90.00
_cell.angle_beta   90.00
_cell.angle_gamma   90.00
#
_symmetry.space_group_name_H-M   'P 1'
#
loop_
_entity.id
_entity.type
_entity.pdbx_description
1 polymer ?
#
loop_
_entity_poly.entity_id
_entity_poly.type
_entity_poly.pdbx_seq_one_letter_code
_entity_poly.pdbx_strand_id
1 'polypeptide(L)'
;MVRCHVMAPAGRPSLLPACIVAAFCSLVAAIYGASATMPGPWMTLLLTLLPLTAVCLWLQGDARRLRAGYLLDLGFLLWVFWPLVIPWHALSTRGRRGWGLALGLLGLVLAPSVSAALAAALMSVMATGRAMPAP
;
A
#
# COMPACT_ATOMS: atom_id res chain seq x y z
N MET A 1 -29.12 35.87 -5.16
CA MET A 1 -29.53 34.49 -5.44
C MET A 1 -28.27 33.66 -5.75
N VAL A 2 -27.66 33.06 -4.73
CA VAL A 2 -26.45 32.21 -4.90
C VAL A 2 -26.97 30.85 -5.30
N ARG A 3 -26.73 30.42 -6.56
CA ARG A 3 -26.97 29.04 -7.01
C ARG A 3 -26.01 28.14 -6.29
N CYS A 4 -26.46 27.41 -5.27
CA CYS A 4 -25.76 26.26 -4.77
C CYS A 4 -25.66 25.26 -5.92
N HIS A 5 -24.47 25.19 -6.54
CA HIS A 5 -24.11 24.04 -7.38
C HIS A 5 -24.12 22.80 -6.48
N VAL A 6 -25.21 22.04 -6.58
CA VAL A 6 -25.26 20.68 -6.03
C VAL A 6 -24.22 19.89 -6.80
N MET A 7 -23.02 19.78 -6.23
CA MET A 7 -21.99 18.86 -6.74
C MET A 7 -22.62 17.47 -6.70
N ALA A 8 -22.71 16.84 -7.87
CA ALA A 8 -23.11 15.45 -8.01
C ALA A 8 -22.29 14.60 -7.02
N PRO A 9 -22.89 13.58 -6.37
CA PRO A 9 -22.19 12.74 -5.41
C PRO A 9 -21.02 12.07 -6.13
N ALA A 10 -19.81 12.49 -5.77
CA ALA A 10 -18.59 11.85 -6.27
C ALA A 10 -18.69 10.36 -5.98
N GLY A 11 -18.63 9.53 -7.01
CA GLY A 11 -18.69 8.07 -6.92
C GLY A 11 -17.66 7.55 -5.90
N ARG A 12 -17.89 6.35 -5.35
CA ARG A 12 -16.96 5.74 -4.39
C ARG A 12 -15.57 5.69 -5.02
N PRO A 13 -14.53 6.23 -4.37
CA PRO A 13 -13.17 6.06 -4.88
C PRO A 13 -12.87 4.56 -4.95
N SER A 14 -12.57 4.06 -6.14
CA SER A 14 -12.24 2.64 -6.31
C SER A 14 -10.84 2.40 -5.73
N LEU A 15 -10.68 1.30 -4.98
CA LEU A 15 -9.36 0.81 -4.53
C LEU A 15 -8.56 0.15 -5.67
N LEU A 16 -9.20 -0.06 -6.80
CA LEU A 16 -8.64 -0.81 -7.92
C LEU A 16 -7.29 -0.26 -8.42
N PRO A 17 -7.09 1.06 -8.63
CA PRO A 17 -5.79 1.57 -9.04
C PRO A 17 -4.70 1.33 -7.98
N ALA A 18 -5.01 1.45 -6.70
CA ALA A 18 -4.05 1.16 -5.63
C ALA A 18 -3.66 -0.33 -5.60
N CYS A 19 -4.62 -1.22 -5.82
CA CYS A 19 -4.37 -2.67 -5.93
C CYS A 19 -3.49 -3.01 -7.15
N ILE A 20 -3.73 -2.39 -8.30
CA ILE A 20 -2.92 -2.61 -9.52
C ILE A 20 -1.47 -2.16 -9.27
N VAL A 21 -1.28 -0.97 -8.70
CA VAL A 21 0.05 -0.44 -8.39
C VAL A 21 0.78 -1.36 -7.40
N ALA A 22 0.12 -1.79 -6.33
CA ALA A 22 0.72 -2.69 -5.35
C ALA A 22 1.06 -4.06 -5.95
N ALA A 23 0.19 -4.63 -6.78
CA ALA A 23 0.46 -5.90 -7.48
C ALA A 23 1.68 -5.79 -8.40
N PHE A 24 1.76 -4.71 -9.17
CA PHE A 24 2.91 -4.46 -10.04
C PHE A 24 4.21 -4.31 -9.25
N CYS A 25 4.21 -3.50 -8.19
CA CYS A 25 5.37 -3.34 -7.32
C CYS A 25 5.78 -4.66 -6.64
N SER A 26 4.80 -5.47 -6.23
CA SER A 26 5.06 -6.79 -5.62
C SER A 26 5.68 -7.77 -6.61
N LEU A 27 5.24 -7.77 -7.86
CA LEU A 27 5.82 -8.59 -8.92
C LEU A 27 7.29 -8.20 -9.17
N VAL A 28 7.56 -6.91 -9.32
CA VAL A 28 8.93 -6.41 -9.52
C VAL A 28 9.82 -6.75 -8.31
N ALA A 29 9.32 -6.54 -7.10
CA ALA A 29 10.05 -6.86 -5.86
C ALA A 29 10.34 -8.37 -5.74
N ALA A 30 9.40 -9.24 -6.14
CA ALA A 30 9.60 -10.68 -6.16
C ALA A 30 10.69 -11.11 -7.17
N ILE A 31 10.77 -10.47 -8.34
CA ILE A 31 11.82 -10.73 -9.34
C ILE A 31 13.22 -10.41 -8.75
N TYR A 32 13.35 -9.26 -8.08
CA TYR A 32 14.61 -8.89 -7.39
C TYR A 32 14.95 -9.88 -6.27
N GLY A 33 13.96 -10.29 -5.47
CA GLY A 33 14.16 -11.30 -4.42
C GLY A 33 14.59 -12.64 -4.98
N ALA A 34 14.01 -13.08 -6.09
CA ALA A 34 14.36 -14.35 -6.74
C ALA A 34 15.74 -14.33 -7.40
N SER A 35 16.17 -13.21 -7.96
CA SER A 35 17.48 -13.06 -8.59
C SER A 35 18.62 -12.83 -7.60
N ALA A 36 18.32 -12.77 -6.29
CA ALA A 36 19.27 -12.44 -5.23
C ALA A 36 20.07 -11.15 -5.49
N THR A 37 19.53 -10.26 -6.32
CA THR A 37 20.12 -8.96 -6.62
C THR A 37 19.48 -7.89 -5.76
N MET A 38 20.28 -7.05 -5.12
CA MET A 38 19.73 -5.92 -4.38
C MET A 38 19.31 -4.82 -5.37
N PRO A 39 18.04 -4.37 -5.32
CA PRO A 39 17.62 -3.24 -6.12
C PRO A 39 18.42 -1.99 -5.72
N GLY A 40 18.79 -1.17 -6.70
CA GLY A 40 19.46 0.09 -6.43
C GLY A 40 18.60 1.02 -5.52
N PRO A 41 19.22 2.01 -4.85
CA PRO A 41 18.52 2.85 -3.87
C PRO A 41 17.28 3.55 -4.45
N TRP A 42 17.33 3.99 -5.68
CA TRP A 42 16.20 4.61 -6.38
C TRP A 42 15.05 3.62 -6.62
N MET A 43 15.37 2.38 -6.97
CA MET A 43 14.36 1.35 -7.19
C MET A 43 13.69 0.95 -5.89
N THR A 44 14.45 0.83 -4.80
CA THR A 44 13.93 0.57 -3.46
C THR A 44 12.96 1.68 -3.03
N LEU A 45 13.33 2.95 -3.24
CA LEU A 45 12.45 4.08 -2.98
C LEU A 45 11.18 4.01 -3.81
N LEU A 46 11.26 3.75 -5.10
CA LEU A 46 10.09 3.63 -5.97
C LEU A 46 9.15 2.52 -5.52
N LEU A 47 9.68 1.33 -5.23
CA LEU A 47 8.88 0.18 -4.78
C LEU A 47 8.17 0.43 -3.44
N THR A 48 8.73 1.30 -2.59
CA THR A 48 8.14 1.64 -1.29
C THR A 48 7.16 2.82 -1.42
N LEU A 49 7.55 3.88 -2.13
CA LEU A 49 6.79 5.11 -2.20
C LEU A 49 5.57 5.02 -3.13
N LEU A 50 5.64 4.22 -4.19
CA LEU A 50 4.58 4.15 -5.18
C LEU A 50 3.27 3.55 -4.62
N PRO A 51 3.27 2.39 -3.94
CA PRO A 51 2.06 1.87 -3.30
C PRO A 51 1.59 2.76 -2.14
N LEU A 52 2.51 3.35 -1.38
CA LEU A 52 2.16 4.30 -0.32
C LEU A 52 1.45 5.53 -0.89
N THR A 53 1.96 6.11 -1.99
CA THR A 53 1.31 7.24 -2.67
C THR A 53 -0.09 6.88 -3.13
N ALA A 54 -0.26 5.72 -3.75
CA ALA A 54 -1.56 5.28 -4.23
C ALA A 54 -2.59 5.13 -3.09
N VAL A 55 -2.16 4.58 -1.95
CA VAL A 55 -2.99 4.48 -0.74
C VAL A 55 -3.30 5.85 -0.16
N CYS A 56 -2.32 6.77 -0.08
CA CYS A 56 -2.53 8.13 0.41
C CYS A 56 -3.52 8.92 -0.46
N LEU A 57 -3.42 8.82 -1.78
CA LEU A 57 -4.37 9.45 -2.71
C LEU A 57 -5.78 8.89 -2.54
N TRP A 58 -5.90 7.59 -2.35
CA TRP A 58 -7.20 6.97 -2.08
C TRP A 58 -7.79 7.46 -0.75
N LEU A 59 -6.97 7.50 0.32
CA LEU A 59 -7.38 8.01 1.63
C LEU A 59 -7.87 9.47 1.56
N GLN A 60 -7.16 10.33 0.82
CA GLN A 60 -7.58 11.71 0.61
C GLN A 60 -8.92 11.79 -0.14
N GLY A 61 -9.13 10.93 -1.14
CA GLY A 61 -10.40 10.82 -1.85
C GLY A 61 -11.55 10.40 -0.94
N ASP A 62 -11.33 9.40 -0.09
CA ASP A 62 -12.32 8.91 0.89
C ASP A 62 -12.61 9.97 1.96
N ALA A 63 -11.57 10.66 2.46
CA ALA A 63 -11.70 11.75 3.43
C ALA A 63 -12.49 12.94 2.90
N ARG A 64 -12.24 13.35 1.65
CA ARG A 64 -13.03 14.42 0.99
C ARG A 64 -14.50 14.05 0.92
N ARG A 65 -14.80 12.80 0.59
CA ARG A 65 -16.17 12.28 0.54
C ARG A 65 -16.85 12.29 1.89
N LEU A 66 -16.13 11.88 2.95
CA LEU A 66 -16.64 11.83 4.32
C LEU A 66 -16.60 13.19 5.02
N ARG A 67 -16.17 14.27 4.33
CA ARG A 67 -15.94 15.60 4.88
C ARG A 67 -15.04 15.61 6.11
N ALA A 68 -14.10 14.68 6.17
CA ALA A 68 -13.12 14.56 7.24
C ALA A 68 -11.98 15.57 7.01
N GLY A 69 -12.21 16.83 7.36
CA GLY A 69 -11.31 17.96 7.08
C GLY A 69 -9.89 17.75 7.64
N TYR A 70 -9.75 17.05 8.78
CA TYR A 70 -8.46 16.81 9.42
C TYR A 70 -7.45 16.05 8.54
N LEU A 71 -7.91 15.20 7.61
CA LEU A 71 -7.00 14.42 6.75
C LEU A 71 -6.45 15.26 5.58
N LEU A 72 -7.16 16.31 5.19
CA LEU A 72 -6.75 17.22 4.12
C LEU A 72 -5.63 18.16 4.57
N ASP A 73 -5.63 18.54 5.86
CA ASP A 73 -4.60 19.40 6.45
C ASP A 73 -3.32 18.64 6.79
N LEU A 74 -3.40 17.31 6.88
CA LEU A 74 -2.27 16.45 7.24
C LEU A 74 -1.28 16.19 6.09
N GLY A 75 -1.56 16.57 4.83
CA GLY A 75 -0.69 16.49 3.65
C GLY A 75 0.60 15.67 3.80
N PHE A 76 1.70 16.34 4.18
CA PHE A 76 3.00 15.70 4.39
C PHE A 76 3.03 14.74 5.59
N LEU A 77 2.31 15.03 6.68
CA LEU A 77 2.27 14.16 7.87
C LEU A 77 1.65 12.79 7.57
N LEU A 78 0.77 12.70 6.58
CA LEU A 78 0.20 11.43 6.13
C LEU A 78 1.30 10.47 5.63
N TRP A 79 2.34 11.00 4.99
CA TRP A 79 3.47 10.21 4.50
C TRP A 79 4.39 9.69 5.60
N VAL A 80 4.57 10.49 6.66
CA VAL A 80 5.45 10.14 7.78
C VAL A 80 4.73 9.21 8.76
N PHE A 81 3.47 9.51 9.07
CA PHE A 81 2.67 8.80 10.06
C PHE A 81 1.65 7.83 9.46
N TRP A 82 1.85 7.40 8.21
CA TRP A 82 0.94 6.49 7.52
C TRP A 82 0.55 5.23 8.34
N PRO A 83 1.45 4.56 9.10
CA PRO A 83 1.09 3.37 9.85
C PRO A 83 0.11 3.65 11.00
N LEU A 84 0.05 4.89 11.49
CA LEU A 84 -0.90 5.35 12.50
C LEU A 84 -2.17 5.94 11.89
N VAL A 85 -2.02 6.70 10.80
CA VAL A 85 -3.13 7.41 10.15
C VAL A 85 -4.09 6.45 9.47
N ILE A 86 -3.59 5.38 8.83
CA ILE A 86 -4.43 4.37 8.18
C ILE A 86 -5.40 3.71 9.17
N PRO A 87 -4.97 3.08 10.28
CA PRO A 87 -5.90 2.48 11.23
C PRO A 87 -6.77 3.54 11.93
N TRP A 88 -6.21 4.69 12.27
CA TRP A 88 -6.98 5.80 12.85
C TRP A 88 -8.15 6.21 11.95
N HIS A 89 -7.89 6.49 10.67
CA HIS A 89 -8.93 6.89 9.72
C HIS A 89 -9.99 5.79 9.54
N ALA A 90 -9.56 4.55 9.38
CA ALA A 90 -10.47 3.42 9.20
C ALA A 90 -11.36 3.19 10.43
N LEU A 91 -10.80 3.31 11.63
CA LEU A 91 -11.54 3.11 12.88
C LEU A 91 -12.44 4.31 13.22
N SER A 92 -11.98 5.54 13.01
CA SER A 92 -12.79 6.75 13.28
C SER A 92 -13.98 6.89 12.35
N THR A 93 -13.85 6.44 11.09
CA THR A 93 -14.90 6.58 10.08
C THR A 93 -15.87 5.40 10.02
N ARG A 94 -15.41 4.19 10.36
CA ARG A 94 -16.15 2.92 10.17
C ARG A 94 -16.25 2.08 11.44
N GLY A 95 -15.68 2.54 12.56
CA GLY A 95 -15.68 1.83 13.83
C GLY A 95 -15.02 0.44 13.71
N ARG A 96 -15.54 -0.56 14.45
CA ARG A 96 -14.96 -1.92 14.46
C ARG A 96 -14.91 -2.59 13.08
N ARG A 97 -15.80 -2.23 12.15
CA ARG A 97 -15.78 -2.74 10.76
C ARG A 97 -14.62 -2.15 9.93
N GLY A 98 -13.98 -1.08 10.40
CA GLY A 98 -12.82 -0.45 9.77
C GLY A 98 -11.54 -1.28 9.85
N TRP A 99 -11.44 -2.26 10.76
CA TRP A 99 -10.26 -3.11 10.91
C TRP A 99 -9.87 -3.86 9.63
N GLY A 100 -10.85 -4.43 8.92
CA GLY A 100 -10.60 -5.10 7.65
C GLY A 100 -10.00 -4.17 6.59
N LEU A 101 -10.49 -2.93 6.53
CA LEU A 101 -9.96 -1.91 5.64
C LEU A 101 -8.54 -1.46 6.06
N ALA A 102 -8.32 -1.26 7.36
CA ALA A 102 -7.00 -0.88 7.87
C ALA A 102 -5.95 -1.94 7.55
N LEU A 103 -6.24 -3.21 7.83
CA LEU A 103 -5.36 -4.34 7.53
C LEU A 103 -5.13 -4.51 6.03
N GLY A 104 -6.18 -4.34 5.21
CA GLY A 104 -6.07 -4.37 3.75
C GLY A 104 -5.14 -3.28 3.20
N LEU A 105 -5.28 -2.05 3.67
CA LEU A 105 -4.42 -0.93 3.24
C LEU A 105 -2.97 -1.08 3.72
N LEU A 106 -2.77 -1.51 4.97
CA LEU A 106 -1.44 -1.83 5.50
C LEU A 106 -0.79 -2.97 4.71
N GLY A 107 -1.56 -4.03 4.44
CA GLY A 107 -1.11 -5.15 3.60
C GLY A 107 -0.70 -4.70 2.20
N LEU A 108 -1.45 -3.78 1.59
CA LEU A 108 -1.15 -3.24 0.27
C LEU A 108 0.20 -2.50 0.22
N VAL A 109 0.50 -1.71 1.27
CA VAL A 109 1.77 -0.99 1.37
C VAL A 109 2.93 -1.94 1.64
N LEU A 110 2.72 -2.98 2.46
CA LEU A 110 3.76 -3.95 2.82
C LEU A 110 3.95 -5.07 1.79
N ALA A 111 3.00 -5.26 0.87
CA ALA A 111 3.01 -6.35 -0.11
C ALA A 111 4.32 -6.48 -0.90
N PRO A 112 4.95 -5.41 -1.42
CA PRO A 112 6.21 -5.53 -2.15
C PRO A 112 7.36 -6.07 -1.29
N SER A 113 7.45 -5.62 -0.03
CA SER A 113 8.50 -6.08 0.89
C SER A 113 8.32 -7.55 1.27
N VAL A 114 7.08 -7.95 1.53
CA VAL A 114 6.75 -9.35 1.86
C VAL A 114 7.01 -10.26 0.66
N SER A 115 6.62 -9.85 -0.55
CA SER A 115 6.83 -10.65 -1.77
C SER A 115 8.32 -10.84 -2.08
N ALA A 116 9.16 -9.81 -1.90
CA ALA A 116 10.60 -9.91 -2.06
C ALA A 116 11.22 -10.88 -1.05
N ALA A 117 10.83 -10.77 0.23
CA ALA A 117 11.32 -11.64 1.29
C ALA A 117 10.92 -13.10 1.06
N LEU A 118 9.68 -13.37 0.65
CA LEU A 118 9.22 -14.72 0.33
C LEU A 118 9.96 -15.32 -0.87
N ALA A 119 10.16 -14.54 -1.92
CA ALA A 119 10.90 -14.99 -3.10
C ALA A 119 12.35 -15.35 -2.74
N ALA A 120 13.03 -14.50 -1.97
CA ALA A 120 14.38 -14.75 -1.50
C ALA A 120 14.47 -16.02 -0.61
N ALA A 121 13.52 -16.20 0.31
CA ALA A 121 13.45 -17.37 1.17
C ALA A 121 13.23 -18.67 0.38
N LEU A 122 12.33 -18.67 -0.60
CA LEU A 122 12.09 -19.83 -1.48
C LEU A 122 13.33 -20.19 -2.27
N MET A 123 14.04 -19.21 -2.82
CA MET A 123 15.28 -19.46 -3.57
C MET A 123 16.39 -20.01 -2.68
N SER A 124 16.53 -19.54 -1.45
CA SER A 124 17.49 -20.06 -0.48
C SER A 124 17.23 -21.53 -0.12
N VAL A 125 15.96 -21.89 0.13
CA VAL A 125 15.56 -23.28 0.41
C VAL A 125 15.85 -24.20 -0.77
N MET A 126 15.53 -23.76 -2.00
CA MET A 126 15.83 -24.55 -3.21
C MET A 126 17.34 -24.75 -3.44
N ALA A 127 18.15 -23.73 -3.14
CA ALA A 127 19.59 -23.82 -3.25
C ALA A 127 20.17 -24.81 -2.23
N THR A 128 19.71 -24.78 -0.99
CA THR A 128 20.14 -25.68 0.08
C THR A 128 19.73 -27.14 -0.20
N GLY A 129 18.50 -27.35 -0.71
CA GLY A 129 18.03 -28.71 -1.05
C GLY A 129 18.80 -29.37 -2.21
N ARG A 130 19.41 -28.57 -3.11
CA ARG A 130 20.26 -29.08 -4.19
C ARG A 130 21.69 -29.40 -3.74
N ALA A 131 22.14 -28.87 -2.61
CA ALA A 131 23.49 -29.05 -2.09
C ALA A 131 23.67 -30.31 -1.24
N MET A 132 22.61 -31.11 -1.00
CA MET A 132 22.76 -32.41 -0.33
C MET A 132 23.35 -33.43 -1.34
N PRO A 133 24.61 -33.86 -1.16
CA PRO A 133 25.15 -34.98 -1.95
C PRO A 133 24.33 -36.23 -1.62
N ALA A 134 23.95 -36.96 -2.67
CA ALA A 134 23.43 -38.31 -2.51
C ALA A 134 24.49 -39.18 -1.77
N PRO A 135 24.08 -40.03 -0.82
CA PRO A 135 24.95 -40.93 -0.08
C PRO A 135 25.64 -41.93 -0.99
#